data_a45e41b98c70547d9dd85a41456bf2d2
#
_entry.id   a45e41b98c70547d9dd85a41456bf2d2
#
_cell.length_a   1.000
_cell.length_b   1.000
_cell.length_c   1.000
_cell.angle_alpha   90.00
_cell.angle_beta   90.00
_cell.angle_gamma   90.00
#
_symmetry.space_group_name_H-M   'P 1'
#
loop_
_entity.id
_entity.type
_entity.pdbx_description
1 polymer ?
#
loop_
_entity_poly.entity_id
_entity_poly.type
_entity_poly.pdbx_seq_one_letter_code
_entity_poly.pdbx_strand_id
1 'polypeptide(L)'
;SQLSTAMVCYILCFYKNKLTKFIYNLGLFLTILPLYGSAGAQYKLYSDLGLINNPMILYADITLYGGWFFFMYAFWKSIAWEYAEAAFVDGANHYMVFFKIMLPMFIPGMMALAVMSFIGTWNGYESTLLYMDQYPNLAYGIYAYSEISKYKANTPAYFAGVLIALMPALILFALFQNSIMEKVYIGGLKG
;
A
#
# COMPACT_ATOMS: atom_id res chain seq x y z
N SER A 1 6.67 0.04 3.59
CA SER A 1 5.53 0.56 4.37
C SER A 1 4.45 -0.49 4.70
N GLN A 2 4.10 -1.45 3.81
CA GLN A 2 3.01 -2.41 4.08
C GLN A 2 3.27 -3.32 5.29
N LEU A 3 4.48 -3.83 5.46
CA LEU A 3 4.81 -4.70 6.60
C LEU A 3 4.70 -3.94 7.93
N SER A 4 5.17 -2.69 8.00
CA SER A 4 5.05 -1.85 9.20
C SER A 4 3.59 -1.58 9.55
N THR A 5 2.76 -1.24 8.57
CA THR A 5 1.32 -1.05 8.76
C THR A 5 0.64 -2.36 9.21
N ALA A 6 1.01 -3.50 8.63
CA ALA A 6 0.48 -4.81 9.04
C ALA A 6 0.81 -5.14 10.51
N MET A 7 2.05 -4.87 10.96
CA MET A 7 2.45 -5.06 12.36
C MET A 7 1.65 -4.15 13.31
N VAL A 8 1.49 -2.86 12.96
CA VAL A 8 0.68 -1.93 13.75
C VAL A 8 -0.77 -2.39 13.82
N CYS A 9 -1.38 -2.77 12.68
CA CYS A 9 -2.75 -3.28 12.65
C CYS A 9 -2.92 -4.56 13.49
N TYR A 10 -1.95 -5.48 13.47
CA TYR A 10 -1.95 -6.67 14.33
C TYR A 10 -2.01 -6.29 15.81
N ILE A 11 -1.11 -5.39 16.25
CA ILE A 11 -1.08 -4.95 17.64
C ILE A 11 -2.39 -4.26 18.03
N LEU A 12 -2.91 -3.37 17.18
CA LEU A 12 -4.16 -2.65 17.44
C LEU A 12 -5.40 -3.55 17.44
N CYS A 13 -5.36 -4.64 16.67
CA CYS A 13 -6.48 -5.59 16.58
C CYS A 13 -6.57 -6.50 17.80
N PHE A 14 -5.44 -7.08 18.22
CA PHE A 14 -5.42 -8.15 19.19
C PHE A 14 -5.06 -7.71 20.62
N TYR A 15 -4.23 -6.68 20.78
CA TYR A 15 -3.85 -6.18 22.11
C TYR A 15 -4.73 -4.99 22.54
N LYS A 16 -5.89 -5.32 23.14
CA LYS A 16 -6.91 -4.33 23.54
C LYS A 16 -6.56 -3.67 24.86
N ASN A 17 -5.85 -2.55 24.82
CA ASN A 17 -5.61 -1.68 26.00
C ASN A 17 -6.02 -0.23 25.70
N LYS A 18 -5.93 0.66 26.70
CA LYS A 18 -6.32 2.08 26.54
C LYS A 18 -5.47 2.79 25.47
N LEU A 19 -4.19 2.45 25.38
CA LEU A 19 -3.25 3.03 24.43
C LEU A 19 -3.58 2.61 22.99
N THR A 20 -3.77 1.30 22.75
CA THR A 20 -4.11 0.80 21.41
C THR A 20 -5.44 1.34 20.90
N LYS A 21 -6.43 1.47 21.80
CA LYS A 21 -7.71 2.11 21.49
C LYS A 21 -7.55 3.59 21.12
N PHE A 22 -6.72 4.32 21.86
CA PHE A 22 -6.41 5.72 21.55
C PHE A 22 -5.72 5.86 20.19
N ILE A 23 -4.68 5.05 19.92
CA ILE A 23 -3.94 5.04 18.65
C ILE A 23 -4.88 4.69 17.47
N TYR A 24 -5.74 3.70 17.63
CA TYR A 24 -6.74 3.35 16.60
C TYR A 24 -7.70 4.50 16.30
N ASN A 25 -8.27 5.13 17.33
CA ASN A 25 -9.17 6.27 17.18
C ASN A 25 -8.47 7.49 16.58
N LEU A 26 -7.21 7.73 16.93
CA LEU A 26 -6.38 8.77 16.31
C LEU A 26 -6.18 8.49 14.80
N GLY A 27 -5.89 7.25 14.43
CA GLY A 27 -5.79 6.84 13.03
C GLY A 27 -7.09 7.06 12.25
N LEU A 28 -8.22 6.70 12.85
CA LEU A 28 -9.55 6.97 12.29
C LEU A 28 -9.74 8.48 12.05
N PHE A 29 -9.48 9.30 13.07
CA PHE A 29 -9.61 10.74 12.99
C PHE A 29 -8.73 11.34 11.88
N LEU A 30 -7.46 10.96 11.83
CA LEU A 30 -6.50 11.45 10.83
C LEU A 30 -6.89 11.04 9.39
N THR A 31 -7.53 9.89 9.21
CA THR A 31 -7.95 9.43 7.88
C THR A 31 -9.21 10.14 7.39
N ILE A 32 -10.09 10.54 8.32
CA ILE A 32 -11.33 11.28 7.97
C ILE A 32 -11.04 12.76 7.67
N LEU A 33 -9.94 13.31 8.23
CA LEU A 33 -9.57 14.70 7.98
C LEU A 33 -9.14 14.87 6.51
N PRO A 34 -9.88 15.70 5.73
CA PRO A 34 -9.51 16.00 4.35
C PRO A 34 -8.33 16.98 4.35
N LEU A 35 -7.10 16.48 4.37
CA LEU A 35 -5.88 17.29 4.30
C LEU A 35 -5.62 17.75 2.86
N TYR A 36 -6.44 18.66 2.36
CA TYR A 36 -6.22 19.31 1.07
C TYR A 36 -5.07 20.33 1.16
N GLY A 37 -4.25 20.40 0.10
CA GLY A 37 -3.15 21.37 0.02
C GLY A 37 -1.86 20.95 0.72
N SER A 38 -1.73 19.71 1.18
CA SER A 38 -0.51 19.20 1.81
C SER A 38 0.68 19.08 0.84
N ALA A 39 0.46 19.05 -0.47
CA ALA A 39 1.50 18.87 -1.48
C ALA A 39 2.61 19.94 -1.40
N GLY A 40 2.26 21.21 -1.18
CA GLY A 40 3.24 22.28 -1.03
C GLY A 40 4.09 22.14 0.24
N ALA A 41 3.47 21.75 1.37
CA ALA A 41 4.18 21.50 2.62
C ALA A 41 5.09 20.27 2.51
N GLN A 42 4.63 19.22 1.84
CA GLN A 42 5.40 18.02 1.58
C GLN A 42 6.60 18.30 0.65
N TYR A 43 6.39 19.08 -0.41
CA TYR A 43 7.48 19.51 -1.30
C TYR A 43 8.55 20.28 -0.54
N LYS A 44 8.15 21.24 0.29
CA LYS A 44 9.08 22.00 1.15
C LYS A 44 9.86 21.09 2.09
N LEU A 45 9.19 20.18 2.77
CA LEU A 45 9.84 19.23 3.67
C LEU A 45 10.87 18.36 2.92
N TYR A 46 10.51 17.83 1.75
CA TYR A 46 11.43 17.02 0.95
C TYR A 46 12.60 17.84 0.41
N SER A 47 12.36 19.11 0.07
CA SER A 47 13.41 20.05 -0.33
C SER A 47 14.37 20.33 0.82
N ASP A 48 13.86 20.65 1.99
CA ASP A 48 14.65 20.95 3.20
C ASP A 48 15.49 19.73 3.67
N LEU A 49 15.00 18.51 3.41
CA LEU A 49 15.70 17.26 3.71
C LEU A 49 16.65 16.80 2.58
N GLY A 50 16.74 17.51 1.46
CA GLY A 50 17.56 17.12 0.30
C GLY A 50 17.09 15.84 -0.39
N LEU A 51 15.79 15.55 -0.33
CA LEU A 51 15.17 14.35 -0.92
C LEU A 51 14.66 14.58 -2.35
N ILE A 52 14.59 15.82 -2.83
CA ILE A 52 14.20 16.11 -4.20
C ILE A 52 15.29 15.58 -5.16
N ASN A 53 14.86 14.87 -6.20
CA ASN A 53 15.75 14.15 -7.13
C ASN A 53 16.72 13.16 -6.46
N ASN A 54 16.33 12.62 -5.31
CA ASN A 54 17.11 11.63 -4.58
C ASN A 54 16.29 10.33 -4.45
N PRO A 55 16.81 9.16 -4.91
CA PRO A 55 16.12 7.88 -4.76
C PRO A 55 15.74 7.52 -3.32
N MET A 56 16.37 8.13 -2.32
CA MET A 56 16.01 7.93 -0.91
C MET A 56 14.58 8.38 -0.59
N ILE A 57 13.97 9.24 -1.40
CA ILE A 57 12.56 9.64 -1.24
C ILE A 57 11.60 8.44 -1.27
N LEU A 58 11.95 7.36 -1.97
CA LEU A 58 11.15 6.13 -2.03
C LEU A 58 10.99 5.46 -0.66
N TYR A 59 11.91 5.74 0.27
CA TYR A 59 11.88 5.24 1.64
C TYR A 59 11.29 6.24 2.63
N ALA A 60 11.10 7.49 2.23
CA ALA A 60 10.57 8.54 3.10
C ALA A 60 9.07 8.40 3.39
N ASP A 61 8.34 7.65 2.56
CA ASP A 61 6.89 7.42 2.71
C ASP A 61 6.60 6.23 3.64
N ILE A 62 7.08 6.32 4.88
CA ILE A 62 6.77 5.33 5.93
C ILE A 62 5.59 5.88 6.74
N THR A 63 4.38 5.60 6.28
CA THR A 63 3.17 5.97 7.00
C THR A 63 2.67 4.82 7.86
N LEU A 64 2.35 5.11 9.15
CA LEU A 64 1.70 4.15 10.04
C LEU A 64 0.22 3.96 9.69
N TYR A 65 -0.40 5.00 9.16
CA TYR A 65 -1.81 5.04 8.75
C TYR A 65 -1.90 5.33 7.25
N GLY A 66 -1.38 4.42 6.42
CA GLY A 66 -1.50 4.51 4.97
C GLY A 66 -2.93 4.23 4.50
N GLY A 67 -3.22 4.52 3.22
CA GLY A 67 -4.56 4.29 2.63
C GLY A 67 -5.08 2.85 2.76
N TRP A 68 -4.21 1.90 3.04
CA TRP A 68 -4.55 0.49 3.23
C TRP A 68 -4.73 0.08 4.70
N PHE A 69 -4.57 0.99 5.67
CA PHE A 69 -4.65 0.70 7.10
C PHE A 69 -5.95 -0.01 7.49
N PHE A 70 -7.10 0.53 7.05
CA PHE A 70 -8.41 -0.05 7.41
C PHE A 70 -8.64 -1.42 6.78
N PHE A 71 -8.18 -1.61 5.55
CA PHE A 71 -8.26 -2.92 4.89
C PHE A 71 -7.39 -3.95 5.62
N MET A 72 -6.17 -3.59 6.01
CA MET A 72 -5.29 -4.45 6.79
C MET A 72 -5.88 -4.77 8.17
N TYR A 73 -6.43 -3.75 8.85
CA TYR A 73 -7.07 -3.93 10.15
C TYR A 73 -8.29 -4.85 10.06
N ALA A 74 -9.17 -4.66 9.06
CA ALA A 74 -10.32 -5.51 8.83
C ALA A 74 -9.91 -6.94 8.51
N PHE A 75 -8.83 -7.12 7.76
CA PHE A 75 -8.31 -8.44 7.42
C PHE A 75 -7.73 -9.15 8.64
N TRP A 76 -6.96 -8.46 9.50
CA TRP A 76 -6.51 -9.01 10.78
C TRP A 76 -7.67 -9.42 11.66
N LYS A 77 -8.74 -8.63 11.70
CA LYS A 77 -9.93 -8.92 12.48
C LYS A 77 -10.69 -10.17 12.00
N SER A 78 -10.51 -10.58 10.74
CA SER A 78 -11.11 -11.81 10.19
C SER A 78 -10.36 -13.08 10.59
N ILE A 79 -9.12 -12.96 11.07
CA ILE A 79 -8.33 -14.09 11.55
C ILE A 79 -8.71 -14.38 13.02
N ALA A 80 -9.11 -15.62 13.28
CA ALA A 80 -9.50 -16.02 14.62
C ALA A 80 -8.32 -15.98 15.59
N TRP A 81 -8.52 -15.39 16.77
CA TRP A 81 -7.48 -15.26 17.80
C TRP A 81 -7.13 -16.61 18.46
N GLU A 82 -8.01 -17.57 18.38
CA GLU A 82 -7.86 -18.93 18.92
C GLU A 82 -6.58 -19.63 18.44
N TYR A 83 -6.11 -19.31 17.21
CA TYR A 83 -4.83 -19.82 16.71
C TYR A 83 -3.64 -19.31 17.53
N ALA A 84 -3.69 -18.06 17.95
CA ALA A 84 -2.67 -17.48 18.81
C ALA A 84 -2.74 -18.06 20.24
N GLU A 85 -3.95 -18.22 20.78
CA GLU A 85 -4.15 -18.79 22.11
C GLU A 85 -3.64 -20.22 22.20
N ALA A 86 -3.96 -21.07 21.21
CA ALA A 86 -3.44 -22.44 21.14
C ALA A 86 -1.91 -22.46 21.16
N ALA A 87 -1.26 -21.59 20.37
CA ALA A 87 0.19 -21.51 20.34
C ALA A 87 0.81 -21.00 21.66
N PHE A 88 0.15 -20.09 22.36
CA PHE A 88 0.61 -19.66 23.70
C PHE A 88 0.51 -20.78 24.73
N VAL A 89 -0.53 -21.63 24.65
CA VAL A 89 -0.67 -22.83 25.49
C VAL A 89 0.46 -23.82 25.22
N ASP A 90 0.89 -23.94 23.95
CA ASP A 90 2.04 -24.75 23.53
C ASP A 90 3.41 -24.12 23.89
N GLY A 91 3.42 -22.97 24.60
CA GLY A 91 4.63 -22.30 25.08
C GLY A 91 5.30 -21.37 24.06
N ALA A 92 4.63 -21.03 22.94
CA ALA A 92 5.18 -20.07 21.98
C ALA A 92 5.21 -18.65 22.57
N ASN A 93 6.28 -17.91 22.29
CA ASN A 93 6.37 -16.50 22.65
C ASN A 93 5.66 -15.62 21.60
N HIS A 94 5.41 -14.33 21.92
CA HIS A 94 4.69 -13.38 21.05
C HIS A 94 5.31 -13.24 19.65
N TYR A 95 6.64 -13.26 19.54
CA TYR A 95 7.34 -13.19 18.24
C TYR A 95 7.08 -14.45 17.40
N MET A 96 7.14 -15.62 18.03
CA MET A 96 6.87 -16.89 17.36
C MET A 96 5.41 -16.95 16.88
N VAL A 97 4.46 -16.55 17.72
CA VAL A 97 3.04 -16.48 17.35
C VAL A 97 2.85 -15.53 16.17
N PHE A 98 3.43 -14.33 16.21
CA PHE A 98 3.29 -13.37 15.12
C PHE A 98 3.90 -13.89 13.82
N PHE A 99 5.20 -14.25 13.81
CA PHE A 99 5.92 -14.55 12.57
C PHE A 99 5.62 -15.95 12.01
N LYS A 100 5.37 -16.95 12.86
CA LYS A 100 5.19 -18.34 12.39
C LYS A 100 3.73 -18.76 12.22
N ILE A 101 2.79 -18.05 12.85
CA ILE A 101 1.37 -18.45 12.84
C ILE A 101 0.52 -17.35 12.21
N MET A 102 0.46 -16.18 12.82
CA MET A 102 -0.47 -15.15 12.44
C MET A 102 -0.09 -14.48 11.10
N LEU A 103 1.18 -14.13 10.92
CA LEU A 103 1.65 -13.48 9.67
C LEU A 103 1.49 -14.37 8.43
N PRO A 104 1.81 -15.68 8.44
CA PRO A 104 1.52 -16.56 7.30
C PRO A 104 0.03 -16.61 6.93
N MET A 105 -0.87 -16.59 7.92
CA MET A 105 -2.31 -16.51 7.67
C MET A 105 -2.76 -15.18 7.07
N PHE A 106 -2.01 -14.10 7.36
CA PHE A 106 -2.26 -12.76 6.84
C PHE A 106 -1.67 -12.52 5.45
N ILE A 107 -0.61 -13.28 5.06
CA ILE A 107 0.08 -13.09 3.76
C ILE A 107 -0.87 -12.98 2.56
N PRO A 108 -1.91 -13.81 2.39
CA PRO A 108 -2.78 -13.70 1.23
C PRO A 108 -3.53 -12.37 1.14
N GLY A 109 -3.98 -11.83 2.28
CA GLY A 109 -4.57 -10.49 2.33
C GLY A 109 -3.57 -9.39 2.04
N MET A 110 -2.36 -9.51 2.57
CA MET A 110 -1.26 -8.60 2.29
C MET A 110 -0.86 -8.63 0.81
N MET A 111 -0.87 -9.80 0.16
CA MET A 111 -0.59 -9.95 -1.26
C MET A 111 -1.63 -9.23 -2.13
N ALA A 112 -2.92 -9.34 -1.81
CA ALA A 112 -3.97 -8.62 -2.51
C ALA A 112 -3.76 -7.10 -2.44
N LEU A 113 -3.47 -6.58 -1.24
CA LEU A 113 -3.17 -5.16 -1.04
C LEU A 113 -1.85 -4.74 -1.71
N ALA A 114 -0.86 -5.65 -1.78
CA ALA A 114 0.40 -5.40 -2.47
C ALA A 114 0.21 -5.21 -3.98
N VAL A 115 -0.62 -6.04 -4.60
CA VAL A 115 -0.97 -5.90 -6.03
C VAL A 115 -1.70 -4.59 -6.29
N MET A 116 -2.69 -4.24 -5.46
CA MET A 116 -3.42 -2.97 -5.59
C MET A 116 -2.49 -1.75 -5.42
N SER A 117 -1.61 -1.81 -4.42
CA SER A 117 -0.61 -0.77 -4.18
C SER A 117 0.40 -0.65 -5.32
N PHE A 118 0.83 -1.79 -5.88
CA PHE A 118 1.71 -1.80 -7.05
C PHE A 118 1.04 -1.12 -8.25
N ILE A 119 -0.22 -1.46 -8.56
CA ILE A 119 -0.96 -0.85 -9.68
C ILE A 119 -1.07 0.67 -9.49
N GLY A 120 -1.40 1.13 -8.28
CA GLY A 120 -1.45 2.57 -7.97
C GLY A 120 -0.11 3.27 -8.15
N THR A 121 0.97 2.69 -7.64
CA THR A 121 2.33 3.25 -7.76
C THR A 121 2.85 3.17 -9.20
N TRP A 122 2.57 2.08 -9.91
CA TRP A 122 2.98 1.87 -11.30
C TRP A 122 2.36 2.90 -12.24
N ASN A 123 1.09 3.23 -12.04
CA ASN A 123 0.37 4.22 -12.84
C ASN A 123 0.56 5.66 -12.35
N GLY A 124 1.17 5.87 -11.18
CA GLY A 124 1.39 7.17 -10.59
C GLY A 124 2.54 7.93 -11.27
N TYR A 125 2.25 9.04 -11.90
CA TYR A 125 3.26 9.92 -12.50
C TYR A 125 3.49 11.19 -11.68
N GLU A 126 2.56 11.55 -10.80
CA GLU A 126 2.56 12.81 -10.06
C GLU A 126 3.76 12.94 -9.12
N SER A 127 4.12 11.85 -8.43
CA SER A 127 5.29 11.83 -7.53
C SER A 127 6.59 12.05 -8.30
N THR A 128 6.70 11.47 -9.50
CA THR A 128 7.85 11.67 -10.39
C THR A 128 7.89 13.12 -10.90
N LEU A 129 6.77 13.65 -11.35
CA LEU A 129 6.64 15.03 -11.82
C LEU A 129 7.03 16.05 -10.75
N LEU A 130 6.65 15.82 -9.49
CA LEU A 130 6.86 16.78 -8.41
C LEU A 130 8.22 16.64 -7.73
N TYR A 131 8.74 15.43 -7.59
CA TYR A 131 9.87 15.17 -6.69
C TYR A 131 11.08 14.51 -7.37
N MET A 132 10.91 13.88 -8.54
CA MET A 132 11.92 13.03 -9.17
C MET A 132 11.97 13.20 -10.69
N ASP A 133 11.99 14.42 -11.18
CA ASP A 133 11.99 14.72 -12.62
C ASP A 133 13.24 14.21 -13.35
N GLN A 134 14.38 14.04 -12.64
CA GLN A 134 15.60 13.43 -13.19
C GLN A 134 15.56 11.90 -13.27
N TYR A 135 14.57 11.25 -12.62
CA TYR A 135 14.38 9.79 -12.64
C TYR A 135 12.97 9.45 -13.14
N PRO A 136 12.66 9.71 -14.43
CA PRO A 136 11.33 9.52 -14.95
C PRO A 136 10.91 8.05 -14.93
N ASN A 137 9.71 7.77 -14.40
CA ASN A 137 9.09 6.48 -14.53
C ASN A 137 8.30 6.38 -15.85
N LEU A 138 7.86 5.18 -16.21
CA LEU A 138 7.15 4.94 -17.47
C LEU A 138 5.82 5.71 -17.55
N ALA A 139 5.08 5.81 -16.45
CA ALA A 139 3.83 6.56 -16.38
C ALA A 139 4.04 8.06 -16.67
N TYR A 140 5.12 8.64 -16.12
CA TYR A 140 5.51 10.01 -16.41
C TYR A 140 5.91 10.19 -17.89
N GLY A 141 6.66 9.23 -18.44
CA GLY A 141 7.02 9.25 -19.87
C GLY A 141 5.80 9.26 -20.79
N ILE A 142 4.79 8.44 -20.50
CA ILE A 142 3.52 8.41 -21.24
C ILE A 142 2.76 9.73 -21.08
N TYR A 143 2.68 10.25 -19.86
CA TYR A 143 2.06 11.54 -19.59
C TYR A 143 2.74 12.67 -20.38
N ALA A 144 4.06 12.79 -20.29
CA ALA A 144 4.83 13.81 -21.02
C ALA A 144 4.65 13.68 -22.55
N TYR A 145 4.65 12.43 -23.06
CA TYR A 145 4.39 12.18 -24.47
C TYR A 145 2.97 12.58 -24.88
N SER A 146 1.98 12.34 -24.01
CA SER A 146 0.59 12.75 -24.30
C SER A 146 0.45 14.27 -24.42
N GLU A 147 1.17 15.03 -23.60
CA GLU A 147 1.17 16.50 -23.67
C GLU A 147 1.82 17.01 -24.98
N ILE A 148 2.92 16.39 -25.39
CA ILE A 148 3.59 16.73 -26.67
C ILE A 148 2.70 16.34 -27.86
N SER A 149 2.03 15.20 -27.82
CA SER A 149 1.23 14.69 -28.93
C SER A 149 -0.08 15.45 -29.15
N LYS A 150 -0.52 16.26 -28.18
CA LYS A 150 -1.60 17.24 -28.41
C LYS A 150 -1.29 18.20 -29.58
N TYR A 151 -0.01 18.44 -29.84
CA TYR A 151 0.47 19.37 -30.86
C TYR A 151 1.10 18.65 -32.08
N LYS A 152 1.51 17.39 -31.94
CA LYS A 152 2.17 16.61 -33.01
C LYS A 152 1.66 15.16 -32.93
N ALA A 153 0.51 14.90 -33.52
CA ALA A 153 -0.21 13.65 -33.37
C ALA A 153 0.53 12.43 -33.96
N ASN A 154 1.32 11.73 -33.15
CA ASN A 154 1.67 10.33 -33.41
C ASN A 154 0.87 9.43 -32.45
N THR A 155 -0.44 9.38 -32.66
CA THR A 155 -1.40 8.61 -31.88
C THR A 155 -1.03 7.12 -31.79
N PRO A 156 -0.59 6.44 -32.89
CA PRO A 156 -0.15 5.04 -32.81
C PRO A 156 1.00 4.81 -31.84
N ALA A 157 2.01 5.67 -31.78
CA ALA A 157 3.13 5.54 -30.87
C ALA A 157 2.69 5.74 -29.40
N TYR A 158 1.77 6.66 -29.14
CA TYR A 158 1.15 6.81 -27.82
C TYR A 158 0.48 5.55 -27.34
N PHE A 159 -0.40 4.97 -28.15
CA PHE A 159 -1.10 3.74 -27.78
C PHE A 159 -0.16 2.53 -27.63
N ALA A 160 0.90 2.43 -28.43
CA ALA A 160 1.93 1.42 -28.25
C ALA A 160 2.61 1.55 -26.88
N GLY A 161 2.95 2.77 -26.46
CA GLY A 161 3.49 3.04 -25.11
C GLY A 161 2.53 2.63 -23.99
N VAL A 162 1.24 2.95 -24.13
CA VAL A 162 0.19 2.56 -23.17
C VAL A 162 0.06 1.04 -23.09
N LEU A 163 0.09 0.33 -24.21
CA LEU A 163 0.04 -1.15 -24.23
C LEU A 163 1.24 -1.76 -23.51
N ILE A 164 2.45 -1.22 -23.73
CA ILE A 164 3.66 -1.68 -23.02
C ILE A 164 3.53 -1.44 -21.51
N ALA A 165 3.02 -0.28 -21.11
CA ALA A 165 2.82 0.04 -19.69
C ALA A 165 1.76 -0.82 -19.01
N LEU A 166 0.77 -1.32 -19.74
CA LEU A 166 -0.27 -2.19 -19.22
C LEU A 166 0.24 -3.60 -18.89
N MET A 167 1.25 -4.09 -19.63
CA MET A 167 1.73 -5.47 -19.53
C MET A 167 2.14 -5.92 -18.12
N PRO A 168 2.96 -5.17 -17.34
CA PRO A 168 3.34 -5.58 -16.00
C PRO A 168 2.15 -5.74 -15.05
N ALA A 169 1.15 -4.84 -15.15
CA ALA A 169 -0.06 -4.92 -14.34
C ALA A 169 -0.89 -6.17 -14.68
N LEU A 170 -1.03 -6.49 -15.97
CA LEU A 170 -1.73 -7.69 -16.43
C LEU A 170 -1.00 -8.98 -16.00
N ILE A 171 0.33 -9.00 -16.10
CA ILE A 171 1.13 -10.15 -15.67
C ILE A 171 0.95 -10.39 -14.17
N LEU A 172 1.07 -9.34 -13.36
CA LEU A 172 0.84 -9.46 -11.91
C LEU A 172 -0.58 -9.90 -11.59
N PHE A 173 -1.58 -9.33 -12.24
CA PHE A 173 -2.97 -9.77 -12.06
C PHE A 173 -3.13 -11.25 -12.41
N ALA A 174 -2.62 -11.70 -13.54
CA ALA A 174 -2.71 -13.11 -13.97
C ALA A 174 -2.01 -14.07 -12.98
N LEU A 175 -0.87 -13.66 -12.40
CA LEU A 175 -0.15 -14.47 -11.41
C LEU A 175 -0.87 -14.54 -10.05
N PHE A 176 -1.52 -13.46 -9.63
CA PHE A 176 -2.09 -13.35 -8.28
C PHE A 176 -3.62 -13.41 -8.23
N GLN A 177 -4.32 -13.49 -9.37
CA GLN A 177 -5.79 -13.50 -9.43
C GLN A 177 -6.43 -14.56 -8.52
N ASN A 178 -5.88 -15.77 -8.45
CA ASN A 178 -6.41 -16.82 -7.61
C ASN A 178 -6.28 -16.48 -6.11
N SER A 179 -5.12 -15.95 -5.71
CA SER A 179 -4.89 -15.52 -4.32
C SER A 179 -5.76 -14.34 -3.91
N ILE A 180 -6.14 -13.48 -4.87
CA ILE A 180 -7.05 -12.34 -4.64
C ILE A 180 -8.49 -12.84 -4.53
N MET A 181 -8.92 -13.72 -5.46
CA MET A 181 -10.31 -14.18 -5.57
C MET A 181 -10.71 -15.12 -4.44
N GLU A 182 -9.89 -16.11 -4.10
CA GLU A 182 -10.25 -17.14 -3.09
C GLU A 182 -10.49 -16.57 -1.69
N LYS A 183 -9.89 -15.44 -1.34
CA LYS A 183 -9.91 -14.93 0.04
C LYS A 183 -10.68 -13.62 0.24
N VAL A 184 -10.96 -12.87 -0.80
CA VAL A 184 -11.98 -11.80 -0.75
C VAL A 184 -13.38 -12.42 -0.49
N TYR A 185 -13.61 -13.65 -0.95
CA TYR A 185 -14.85 -14.38 -0.73
C TYR A 185 -15.06 -14.82 0.74
N ILE A 186 -13.98 -15.09 1.48
CA ILE A 186 -14.05 -15.53 2.89
C ILE A 186 -14.35 -14.35 3.84
N GLY A 187 -13.96 -13.13 3.48
CA GLY A 187 -14.22 -11.91 4.28
C GLY A 187 -15.62 -11.30 4.09
N GLY A 188 -16.37 -11.73 3.06
CA GLY A 188 -17.66 -11.12 2.68
C GLY A 188 -18.92 -11.90 3.06
N LEU A 189 -18.81 -13.14 3.53
CA LEU A 189 -19.97 -14.00 3.82
C LEU A 189 -19.89 -14.65 5.22
N LYS A 190 -20.06 -13.84 6.24
CA LYS A 190 -20.68 -14.26 7.51
C LYS A 190 -21.65 -13.15 7.91
N GLY A 191 -22.79 -13.12 7.26
CA GLY A 191 -24.01 -12.59 7.78
C GLY A 191 -24.81 -13.71 8.36
#